data_87e475e7612c0f348457cf014e981f2d
#
_entry.id   87e475e7612c0f348457cf014e981f2d
#
_cell.length_a   1.000
_cell.length_b   1.000
_cell.length_c   1.000
_cell.angle_alpha   90.00
_cell.angle_beta   90.00
_cell.angle_gamma   90.00
#
_symmetry.space_group_name_H-M   'P 1'
#
loop_
_entity.id
_entity.type
_entity.pdbx_description
1 polymer ?
#
loop_
_entity_poly.entity_id
_entity_poly.type
_entity_poly.pdbx_seq_one_letter_code
_entity_poly.pdbx_strand_id
1 'polypeptide(L)'
;VAVTTNFFANLNASYKKTFNYVHQLNAIAGWQLMTTKNEYDAGEGRNTGNDFYQTLGSTIDGRRFLGYINSWNWTNFYGHADYTYNNMVQASVNIAVDAASSTGTDVARFYTYPSVGVTLLGKGWKPLLDATWLNKLNVRAEYGLTGNSRFSSQMGGYYYSTVPYMQLSTIVRSNIPNVSLKPEKNASLNLGLDLSVL
;
A
#
# COMPACT_ATOMS: atom_id res chain seq x y z
N VAL A 1 6.36 25.51 -10.13
CA VAL A 1 6.98 24.81 -8.99
C VAL A 1 6.17 23.58 -8.69
N ALA A 2 6.82 22.46 -8.41
CA ALA A 2 6.18 21.23 -7.95
C ALA A 2 6.79 20.86 -6.59
N VAL A 3 5.94 20.64 -5.59
CA VAL A 3 6.36 20.23 -4.25
C VAL A 3 5.58 18.98 -3.86
N THR A 4 6.30 17.93 -3.48
CA THR A 4 5.70 16.71 -2.93
C THR A 4 6.16 16.56 -1.48
N THR A 5 5.21 16.54 -0.56
CA THR A 5 5.46 16.30 0.86
C THR A 5 4.92 14.92 1.23
N ASN A 6 5.79 14.06 1.75
CA ASN A 6 5.43 12.74 2.25
C ASN A 6 5.70 12.65 3.75
N PHE A 7 4.73 12.15 4.49
CA PHE A 7 4.89 11.78 5.88
C PHE A 7 4.58 10.31 6.04
N PHE A 8 5.49 9.57 6.67
CA PHE A 8 5.32 8.16 6.98
C PHE A 8 5.59 7.91 8.46
N ALA A 9 4.67 7.22 9.11
CA ALA A 9 4.82 6.76 10.49
C ALA A 9 4.59 5.25 10.55
N ASN A 10 5.41 4.55 11.34
CA ASN A 10 5.27 3.13 11.61
C ASN A 10 5.51 2.88 13.10
N LEU A 11 4.55 2.25 13.74
CA LEU A 11 4.62 1.79 15.12
C LEU A 11 4.37 0.30 15.13
N ASN A 12 5.26 -0.47 15.77
CA ASN A 12 5.06 -1.89 15.92
C ASN A 12 5.52 -2.39 17.28
N ALA A 13 4.97 -3.51 17.70
CA ALA A 13 5.36 -4.27 18.87
C ALA A 13 5.59 -5.72 18.48
N SER A 14 6.64 -6.32 19.01
CA SER A 14 6.97 -7.72 18.77
C SER A 14 7.02 -8.51 20.08
N TYR A 15 6.57 -9.74 20.00
CA TYR A 15 6.61 -10.68 21.10
C TYR A 15 7.22 -11.99 20.64
N LYS A 16 8.22 -12.48 21.37
CA LYS A 16 8.88 -13.75 21.09
C LYS A 16 9.02 -14.54 22.37
N LYS A 17 8.52 -15.77 22.35
CA LYS A 17 8.62 -16.67 23.51
C LYS A 17 8.72 -18.12 23.10
N THR A 18 9.55 -18.88 23.85
CA THR A 18 9.63 -20.33 23.77
C THR A 18 9.05 -20.92 25.06
N PHE A 19 8.13 -21.87 24.92
CA PHE A 19 7.49 -22.58 26.04
C PHE A 19 7.92 -24.06 26.01
N ASN A 20 8.21 -24.61 27.15
CA ASN A 20 8.52 -26.02 27.31
C ASN A 20 9.55 -26.56 26.28
N TYR A 21 10.44 -25.71 25.79
CA TYR A 21 11.50 -26.03 24.80
C TYR A 21 10.99 -26.52 23.44
N VAL A 22 9.69 -26.76 23.26
CA VAL A 22 9.11 -27.35 22.04
C VAL A 22 8.16 -26.42 21.33
N HIS A 23 7.63 -25.39 22.00
CA HIS A 23 6.69 -24.43 21.45
C HIS A 23 7.36 -23.07 21.27
N GLN A 24 7.44 -22.57 20.06
CA GLN A 24 7.99 -21.25 19.79
C GLN A 24 6.89 -20.38 19.18
N LEU A 25 6.69 -19.22 19.77
CA LEU A 25 5.75 -18.20 19.28
C LEU A 25 6.51 -16.91 18.97
N ASN A 26 6.37 -16.43 17.76
CA ASN A 26 6.79 -15.09 17.35
C ASN A 26 5.55 -14.35 16.87
N ALA A 27 5.29 -13.18 17.42
CA ALA A 27 4.18 -12.34 16.99
C ALA A 27 4.64 -10.91 16.81
N ILE A 28 4.08 -10.22 15.83
CA ILE A 28 4.25 -8.79 15.63
C ILE A 28 2.89 -8.19 15.32
N ALA A 29 2.61 -7.03 15.88
CA ALA A 29 1.46 -6.23 15.52
C ALA A 29 1.91 -4.80 15.35
N GLY A 30 1.30 -4.08 14.42
CA GLY A 30 1.70 -2.72 14.15
C GLY A 30 0.66 -1.91 13.41
N TRP A 31 0.97 -0.64 13.31
CA TRP A 31 0.20 0.36 12.59
C TRP A 31 1.12 1.23 11.75
N GLN A 32 0.66 1.54 10.55
CA GLN A 32 1.35 2.40 9.59
C GLN A 32 0.41 3.50 9.11
N LEU A 33 0.96 4.67 8.90
CA LEU A 33 0.29 5.81 8.30
C LEU A 33 1.18 6.42 7.23
N MET A 34 0.61 6.71 6.08
CA MET A 34 1.26 7.47 5.02
C MET A 34 0.35 8.58 4.55
N THR A 35 0.86 9.80 4.50
CA THR A 35 0.19 10.94 3.90
C THR A 35 1.09 11.53 2.82
N THR A 36 0.50 11.82 1.68
CA THR A 36 1.17 12.44 0.55
C THR A 36 0.39 13.67 0.11
N LYS A 37 1.06 14.79 -0.02
CA LYS A 37 0.50 16.02 -0.56
C LYS A 37 1.36 16.48 -1.74
N ASN A 38 0.74 16.63 -2.89
CA ASN A 38 1.35 17.14 -4.10
C ASN A 38 0.78 18.52 -4.38
N GLU A 39 1.62 19.51 -4.46
CA GLU A 39 1.29 20.89 -4.85
C GLU A 39 2.01 21.19 -6.15
N TYR A 40 1.28 21.67 -7.11
CA TYR A 40 1.82 22.04 -8.41
C TYR A 40 1.30 23.40 -8.82
N ASP A 41 2.22 24.30 -9.11
CA ASP A 41 1.95 25.63 -9.64
C ASP A 41 2.82 25.89 -10.86
N ALA A 42 2.19 26.25 -11.97
CA ALA A 42 2.86 26.63 -13.20
C ALA A 42 2.27 27.88 -13.78
N GLY A 43 3.09 28.65 -14.43
CA GLY A 43 2.68 29.83 -15.18
C GLY A 43 3.38 29.86 -16.55
N GLU A 44 2.62 30.26 -17.56
CA GLU A 44 3.10 30.53 -18.92
C GLU A 44 2.68 31.93 -19.30
N GLY A 45 3.54 32.65 -19.97
CA GLY A 45 3.26 33.93 -20.57
C GLY A 45 4.06 34.12 -21.85
N ARG A 46 3.53 34.91 -22.78
CA ARG A 46 4.12 35.17 -24.07
C ARG A 46 4.37 36.66 -24.26
N ASN A 47 5.27 36.99 -25.15
CA ASN A 47 5.58 38.32 -25.57
C ASN A 47 6.02 39.23 -24.41
N THR A 48 7.29 39.10 -24.00
CA THR A 48 7.91 40.01 -23.03
C THR A 48 8.17 41.37 -23.67
N GLY A 49 7.92 42.46 -22.95
CA GLY A 49 8.07 43.81 -23.47
C GLY A 49 9.49 44.20 -23.91
N ASN A 50 10.51 43.45 -23.46
CA ASN A 50 11.87 43.52 -23.95
C ASN A 50 12.61 42.19 -23.61
N ASP A 51 13.74 41.96 -24.29
CA ASP A 51 14.52 40.73 -24.17
C ASP A 51 15.43 40.65 -22.91
N PHE A 52 15.56 41.76 -22.17
CA PHE A 52 16.38 41.82 -20.96
C PHE A 52 15.65 41.34 -19.71
N TYR A 53 14.31 41.45 -19.69
CA TYR A 53 13.47 41.05 -18.54
C TYR A 53 12.48 39.96 -18.93
N GLN A 54 12.98 38.77 -19.06
CA GLN A 54 12.18 37.57 -19.42
C GLN A 54 11.56 36.91 -18.17
N THR A 55 10.69 37.63 -17.50
CA THR A 55 9.95 37.14 -16.36
C THR A 55 8.47 36.97 -16.66
N LEU A 56 7.75 36.12 -15.93
CA LEU A 56 6.31 35.94 -16.12
C LEU A 56 5.53 37.26 -15.90
N GLY A 57 6.02 38.14 -15.02
CA GLY A 57 5.44 39.44 -14.75
C GLY A 57 5.61 40.43 -15.89
N SER A 58 6.61 40.27 -16.76
CA SER A 58 6.86 41.15 -17.90
C SER A 58 6.16 40.73 -19.20
N THR A 59 5.44 39.61 -19.21
CA THR A 59 4.69 39.14 -20.39
C THR A 59 3.45 40.01 -20.66
N ILE A 60 3.20 40.28 -21.93
CA ILE A 60 2.07 41.11 -22.38
C ILE A 60 0.86 40.27 -22.75
N ASP A 61 1.09 39.10 -23.35
CA ASP A 61 0.05 38.23 -23.87
C ASP A 61 0.08 36.83 -23.28
N GLY A 62 -1.07 36.11 -23.38
CA GLY A 62 -1.16 34.67 -23.21
C GLY A 62 -0.79 34.17 -21.83
N ARG A 63 -1.02 34.96 -20.78
CA ARG A 63 -0.77 34.51 -19.40
C ARG A 63 -1.73 33.40 -19.04
N ARG A 64 -1.17 32.24 -18.70
CA ARG A 64 -1.89 31.08 -18.16
C ARG A 64 -1.28 30.68 -16.84
N PHE A 65 -2.14 30.45 -15.87
CA PHE A 65 -1.75 29.90 -14.57
C PHE A 65 -2.45 28.57 -14.40
N LEU A 66 -1.69 27.56 -13.99
CA LEU A 66 -2.16 26.22 -13.70
C LEU A 66 -1.68 25.86 -12.30
N GLY A 67 -2.57 25.30 -11.52
CA GLY A 67 -2.20 24.81 -10.20
C GLY A 67 -3.20 23.78 -9.71
N TYR A 68 -2.69 22.83 -8.92
CA TYR A 68 -3.54 21.89 -8.21
C TYR A 68 -2.87 21.44 -6.92
N ILE A 69 -3.71 21.06 -5.97
CA ILE A 69 -3.31 20.38 -4.75
C ILE A 69 -3.98 19.01 -4.76
N ASN A 70 -3.20 17.97 -4.67
CA ASN A 70 -3.68 16.60 -4.55
C ASN A 70 -3.14 15.97 -3.28
N SER A 71 -4.00 15.38 -2.47
CA SER A 71 -3.61 14.67 -1.26
C SER A 71 -4.12 13.23 -1.27
N TRP A 72 -3.30 12.33 -0.77
CA TRP A 72 -3.63 10.93 -0.61
C TRP A 72 -3.15 10.44 0.75
N ASN A 73 -4.03 9.74 1.45
CA ASN A 73 -3.77 9.20 2.77
C ASN A 73 -4.04 7.70 2.76
N TRP A 74 -3.19 6.97 3.46
CA TRP A 74 -3.32 5.54 3.64
C TRP A 74 -2.95 5.17 5.07
N THR A 75 -3.68 4.24 5.66
CA THR A 75 -3.36 3.64 6.95
C THR A 75 -3.53 2.13 6.89
N ASN A 76 -2.68 1.43 7.61
CA ASN A 76 -2.68 -0.02 7.70
C ASN A 76 -2.51 -0.46 9.16
N PHE A 77 -3.32 -1.39 9.61
CA PHE A 77 -3.10 -2.17 10.81
C PHE A 77 -2.71 -3.57 10.39
N TYR A 78 -1.64 -4.10 10.95
CA TYR A 78 -1.17 -5.43 10.61
C TYR A 78 -0.82 -6.26 11.83
N GLY A 79 -1.01 -7.56 11.69
CA GLY A 79 -0.61 -8.55 12.66
C GLY A 79 -0.06 -9.77 11.95
N HIS A 80 0.99 -10.34 12.52
CA HIS A 80 1.62 -11.58 12.07
C HIS A 80 1.96 -12.43 13.27
N ALA A 81 1.70 -13.73 13.19
CA ALA A 81 2.11 -14.69 14.21
C ALA A 81 2.62 -15.97 13.55
N ASP A 82 3.80 -16.38 13.98
CA ASP A 82 4.39 -17.68 13.66
C ASP A 82 4.38 -18.53 14.92
N TYR A 83 3.87 -19.73 14.78
CA TYR A 83 3.93 -20.75 15.81
C TYR A 83 4.66 -21.98 15.28
N THR A 84 5.73 -22.37 15.96
CA THR A 84 6.51 -23.56 15.62
C THR A 84 6.40 -24.59 16.72
N TYR A 85 6.04 -25.81 16.36
CA TYR A 85 5.97 -26.95 17.25
C TYR A 85 7.13 -27.91 17.00
N ASN A 86 7.94 -28.10 18.02
CA ASN A 86 9.07 -29.10 18.10
C ASN A 86 9.98 -29.07 16.84
N ASN A 87 10.13 -27.92 16.19
CA ASN A 87 10.83 -27.80 14.91
C ASN A 87 10.32 -28.76 13.81
N MET A 88 9.09 -29.26 13.93
CA MET A 88 8.47 -30.20 12.99
C MET A 88 7.45 -29.48 12.09
N VAL A 89 6.66 -28.60 12.67
CA VAL A 89 5.60 -27.89 11.97
C VAL A 89 5.62 -26.43 12.37
N GLN A 90 5.54 -25.56 11.40
CA GLN A 90 5.34 -24.13 11.59
C GLN A 90 4.01 -23.72 10.97
N ALA A 91 3.18 -23.02 11.73
CA ALA A 91 1.97 -22.37 11.25
C ALA A 91 2.18 -20.86 11.29
N SER A 92 1.76 -20.16 10.24
CA SER A 92 1.80 -18.72 10.16
C SER A 92 0.41 -18.13 9.87
N VAL A 93 0.10 -17.03 10.51
CA VAL A 93 -1.13 -16.27 10.30
C VAL A 93 -0.78 -14.81 10.12
N ASN A 94 -1.31 -14.19 9.07
CA ASN A 94 -1.19 -12.76 8.83
C ASN A 94 -2.57 -12.15 8.68
N ILE A 95 -2.71 -10.93 9.15
CA ILE A 95 -3.86 -10.09 8.91
C ILE A 95 -3.39 -8.67 8.62
N ALA A 96 -3.90 -8.08 7.56
CA ALA A 96 -3.73 -6.66 7.28
C ALA A 96 -5.09 -6.01 7.10
N VAL A 97 -5.27 -4.83 7.66
CA VAL A 97 -6.49 -4.03 7.54
C VAL A 97 -6.10 -2.67 6.99
N ASP A 98 -6.41 -2.44 5.73
CA ASP A 98 -6.04 -1.25 4.98
C ASP A 98 -7.20 -0.28 4.82
N ALA A 99 -6.89 1.01 4.87
CA ALA A 99 -7.80 2.06 4.47
C ALA A 99 -7.05 3.10 3.63
N ALA A 100 -7.64 3.52 2.51
CA ALA A 100 -7.08 4.53 1.63
C ALA A 100 -8.13 5.59 1.29
N SER A 101 -7.69 6.84 1.16
CA SER A 101 -8.56 7.96 0.77
C SER A 101 -9.05 7.88 -0.68
N SER A 102 -8.49 6.98 -1.49
CA SER A 102 -8.86 6.75 -2.89
C SER A 102 -10.08 5.85 -3.07
N THR A 103 -10.57 5.19 -2.00
CA THR A 103 -11.79 4.38 -2.07
C THR A 103 -13.04 5.23 -2.27
N GLY A 104 -14.08 4.65 -2.89
CA GLY A 104 -15.36 5.32 -3.10
C GLY A 104 -16.03 5.75 -1.79
N THR A 105 -16.87 6.78 -1.86
CA THR A 105 -17.52 7.35 -0.67
C THR A 105 -18.61 6.46 -0.08
N ASP A 106 -19.21 5.60 -0.91
CA ASP A 106 -20.37 4.78 -0.54
C ASP A 106 -20.00 3.34 -0.17
N VAL A 107 -18.71 3.07 0.02
CA VAL A 107 -18.21 1.74 0.39
C VAL A 107 -17.46 1.78 1.72
N ALA A 108 -17.26 0.59 2.30
CA ALA A 108 -16.44 0.47 3.51
C ALA A 108 -15.04 1.04 3.26
N ARG A 109 -14.52 1.75 4.24
CA ARG A 109 -13.18 2.35 4.15
C ARG A 109 -12.08 1.35 4.49
N PHE A 110 -12.37 0.37 5.33
CA PHE A 110 -11.40 -0.63 5.79
C PHE A 110 -11.62 -1.95 5.07
N TYR A 111 -10.54 -2.49 4.54
CA TYR A 111 -10.50 -3.78 3.84
C TYR A 111 -9.51 -4.71 4.53
N THR A 112 -9.93 -5.94 4.75
CA THR A 112 -9.13 -6.96 5.47
C THR A 112 -8.57 -7.96 4.49
N TYR A 113 -7.28 -8.27 4.67
CA TYR A 113 -6.47 -9.18 3.86
C TYR A 113 -5.81 -10.21 4.76
N PRO A 114 -6.48 -11.34 5.04
CA PRO A 114 -5.90 -12.43 5.81
C PRO A 114 -5.02 -13.33 4.94
N SER A 115 -4.00 -13.93 5.55
CA SER A 115 -3.30 -15.08 5.00
C SER A 115 -2.95 -16.10 6.08
N VAL A 116 -2.88 -17.35 5.68
CA VAL A 116 -2.50 -18.47 6.53
C VAL A 116 -1.50 -19.35 5.79
N GLY A 117 -0.52 -19.86 6.51
CA GLY A 117 0.50 -20.73 5.96
C GLY A 117 0.85 -21.88 6.92
N VAL A 118 1.26 -23.00 6.35
CA VAL A 118 1.80 -24.13 7.09
C VAL A 118 3.07 -24.60 6.40
N THR A 119 4.11 -24.83 7.19
CA THR A 119 5.38 -25.40 6.73
C THR A 119 5.70 -26.64 7.54
N LEU A 120 5.89 -27.76 6.86
CA LEU A 120 6.42 -28.99 7.44
C LEU A 120 7.94 -28.96 7.36
N LEU A 121 8.61 -29.04 8.49
CA LEU A 121 10.07 -29.00 8.62
C LEU A 121 10.59 -30.46 8.71
N GLY A 122 11.05 -31.01 7.60
CA GLY A 122 11.41 -32.41 7.48
C GLY A 122 12.49 -32.88 8.49
N LYS A 123 13.48 -32.02 8.75
CA LYS A 123 14.54 -32.34 9.75
C LYS A 123 14.05 -32.36 11.20
N GLY A 124 12.83 -31.91 11.49
CA GLY A 124 12.19 -32.10 12.80
C GLY A 124 11.70 -33.54 13.07
N TRP A 125 11.58 -34.36 12.03
CA TRP A 125 11.05 -35.72 12.10
C TRP A 125 12.22 -36.74 12.24
N LYS A 126 12.15 -37.63 13.22
CA LYS A 126 13.23 -38.59 13.51
C LYS A 126 13.78 -39.33 12.28
N PRO A 127 12.96 -39.93 11.39
CA PRO A 127 13.49 -40.66 10.23
C PRO A 127 14.31 -39.81 9.27
N LEU A 128 13.99 -38.49 9.19
CA LEU A 128 14.66 -37.53 8.31
C LEU A 128 15.80 -36.79 9.02
N LEU A 129 15.76 -36.72 10.36
CA LEU A 129 16.81 -36.13 11.18
C LEU A 129 18.13 -36.93 11.02
N ASP A 130 18.04 -38.26 11.04
CA ASP A 130 19.18 -39.17 10.97
C ASP A 130 19.70 -39.38 9.54
N ALA A 131 18.99 -38.91 8.52
CA ALA A 131 19.42 -39.01 7.13
C ALA A 131 20.58 -38.04 6.85
N THR A 132 21.81 -38.59 6.74
CA THR A 132 23.04 -37.79 6.53
C THR A 132 23.13 -37.17 5.15
N TRP A 133 22.47 -37.77 4.16
CA TRP A 133 22.43 -37.26 2.78
C TRP A 133 21.45 -36.09 2.58
N LEU A 134 20.53 -35.87 3.53
CA LEU A 134 19.50 -34.85 3.47
C LEU A 134 19.84 -33.70 4.43
N ASN A 135 20.11 -32.52 3.92
CA ASN A 135 20.37 -31.34 4.74
C ASN A 135 19.08 -30.55 5.06
N LYS A 136 18.16 -30.48 4.13
CA LYS A 136 16.91 -29.75 4.31
C LYS A 136 15.79 -30.38 3.49
N LEU A 137 14.62 -30.50 4.09
CA LEU A 137 13.38 -30.83 3.40
C LEU A 137 12.25 -30.04 4.07
N ASN A 138 11.72 -29.04 3.38
CA ASN A 138 10.55 -28.30 3.86
C ASN A 138 9.46 -28.31 2.80
N VAL A 139 8.23 -28.56 3.22
CA VAL A 139 7.05 -28.47 2.38
C VAL A 139 6.19 -27.32 2.91
N ARG A 140 5.84 -26.39 2.03
CA ARG A 140 5.08 -25.19 2.38
C ARG A 140 3.78 -25.15 1.61
N ALA A 141 2.71 -24.72 2.29
CA ALA A 141 1.45 -24.35 1.67
C ALA A 141 0.98 -23.06 2.32
N GLU A 142 0.64 -22.09 1.50
CA GLU A 142 0.19 -20.77 1.95
C GLU A 142 -0.98 -20.31 1.09
N TYR A 143 -2.02 -19.81 1.74
CA TYR A 143 -3.16 -19.17 1.09
C TYR A 143 -3.37 -17.78 1.65
N GLY A 144 -3.57 -16.80 0.78
CA GLY A 144 -3.74 -15.43 1.22
C GLY A 144 -4.55 -14.58 0.25
N LEU A 145 -5.13 -13.52 0.82
CA LEU A 145 -5.77 -12.44 0.10
C LEU A 145 -4.86 -11.22 0.12
N THR A 146 -4.73 -10.57 -1.03
CA THR A 146 -4.05 -9.28 -1.16
C THR A 146 -4.96 -8.27 -1.83
N GLY A 147 -4.72 -6.99 -1.59
CA GLY A 147 -5.48 -5.92 -2.19
C GLY A 147 -4.60 -4.92 -2.90
N ASN A 148 -5.17 -4.27 -3.92
CA ASN A 148 -4.56 -3.14 -4.60
C ASN A 148 -5.55 -1.98 -4.63
N SER A 149 -5.16 -0.85 -4.05
CA SER A 149 -5.96 0.38 -3.99
C SER A 149 -5.28 1.55 -4.71
N ARG A 150 -4.38 1.28 -5.65
CA ARG A 150 -3.67 2.31 -6.43
C ARG A 150 -4.57 2.92 -7.50
N PHE A 151 -5.62 3.60 -7.06
CA PHE A 151 -6.46 4.40 -7.94
C PHE A 151 -6.12 5.88 -7.76
N SER A 152 -6.39 6.67 -8.80
CA SER A 152 -6.37 8.13 -8.64
C SER A 152 -7.38 8.53 -7.56
N SER A 153 -6.99 9.43 -6.67
CA SER A 153 -7.89 9.98 -5.64
C SER A 153 -9.17 10.60 -6.24
N GLN A 154 -9.13 10.94 -7.52
CA GLN A 154 -10.25 11.55 -8.25
C GLN A 154 -11.29 10.55 -8.76
N MET A 155 -11.02 9.24 -8.71
CA MET A 155 -11.95 8.23 -9.24
C MET A 155 -13.12 7.94 -8.30
N GLY A 156 -12.91 7.98 -6.99
CA GLY A 156 -13.91 7.63 -5.98
C GLY A 156 -14.79 8.79 -5.49
N GLY A 157 -14.47 10.04 -5.81
CA GLY A 157 -15.14 11.22 -5.29
C GLY A 157 -15.59 12.20 -6.37
N TYR A 158 -16.42 13.17 -5.97
CA TYR A 158 -16.84 14.26 -6.83
C TYR A 158 -15.80 15.36 -6.87
N TYR A 159 -15.39 15.75 -8.07
CA TYR A 159 -14.46 16.86 -8.30
C TYR A 159 -15.10 17.92 -9.16
N TYR A 160 -14.74 19.15 -8.86
CA TYR A 160 -15.27 20.33 -9.52
C TYR A 160 -14.11 21.16 -10.07
N SER A 161 -14.32 21.78 -11.21
CA SER A 161 -13.40 22.75 -11.80
C SER A 161 -14.11 24.06 -12.07
N THR A 162 -13.35 25.14 -12.13
CA THR A 162 -13.86 26.45 -12.53
C THR A 162 -13.70 26.62 -14.04
N VAL A 163 -14.77 27.03 -14.68
CA VAL A 163 -14.78 27.35 -16.11
C VAL A 163 -15.26 28.79 -16.26
N PRO A 164 -14.54 29.66 -16.99
CA PRO A 164 -15.01 31.02 -17.27
C PRO A 164 -16.22 30.96 -18.22
N TYR A 165 -17.29 31.62 -17.83
CA TYR A 165 -18.49 31.82 -18.65
C TYR A 165 -18.93 33.29 -18.57
N MET A 166 -18.91 34.00 -19.70
CA MET A 166 -19.29 35.42 -19.80
C MET A 166 -18.65 36.31 -18.71
N GLN A 167 -17.32 36.22 -18.52
CA GLN A 167 -16.52 36.92 -17.49
C GLN A 167 -16.81 36.53 -16.03
N LEU A 168 -17.64 35.51 -15.80
CA LEU A 168 -17.87 34.93 -14.47
C LEU A 168 -17.17 33.57 -14.36
N SER A 169 -16.69 33.25 -13.18
CA SER A 169 -16.18 31.91 -12.88
C SER A 169 -17.34 31.01 -12.48
N THR A 170 -17.58 29.97 -13.26
CA THR A 170 -18.61 28.97 -13.00
C THR A 170 -17.95 27.66 -12.48
N ILE A 171 -18.58 27.03 -11.50
CA ILE A 171 -18.16 25.75 -10.99
C ILE A 171 -18.90 24.64 -11.73
N VAL A 172 -18.16 23.79 -12.41
CA VAL A 172 -18.71 22.63 -13.12
C VAL A 172 -18.12 21.33 -12.58
N ARG A 173 -18.89 20.24 -12.65
CA ARG A 173 -18.37 18.91 -12.31
C ARG A 173 -17.34 18.49 -13.36
N SER A 174 -16.14 18.12 -12.91
CA SER A 174 -15.02 17.77 -13.78
C SER A 174 -14.86 16.27 -14.02
N ASN A 175 -15.58 15.43 -13.24
CA ASN A 175 -15.50 13.96 -13.37
C ASN A 175 -16.86 13.29 -13.17
N ILE A 176 -16.94 12.03 -13.61
CA ILE A 176 -18.01 11.10 -13.24
C ILE A 176 -17.40 10.16 -12.20
N PRO A 177 -17.74 10.31 -10.90
CA PRO A 177 -17.12 9.49 -9.86
C PRO A 177 -17.69 8.08 -9.85
N ASN A 178 -16.85 7.11 -9.50
CA ASN A 178 -17.31 5.80 -9.10
C ASN A 178 -17.36 5.74 -7.56
N VAL A 179 -18.48 6.16 -6.99
CA VAL A 179 -18.68 6.19 -5.53
C VAL A 179 -18.64 4.80 -4.88
N SER A 180 -18.81 3.74 -5.68
CA SER A 180 -18.73 2.34 -5.26
C SER A 180 -17.36 1.70 -5.53
N LEU A 181 -16.34 2.50 -5.82
CA LEU A 181 -14.99 2.01 -6.12
C LEU A 181 -14.39 1.28 -4.92
N LYS A 182 -14.09 0.00 -5.11
CA LYS A 182 -13.47 -0.90 -4.11
C LYS A 182 -12.05 -1.26 -4.55
N PRO A 183 -11.15 -1.57 -3.61
CA PRO A 183 -9.87 -2.16 -3.94
C PRO A 183 -10.03 -3.47 -4.71
N GLU A 184 -9.12 -3.68 -5.65
CA GLU A 184 -8.98 -4.98 -6.31
C GLU A 184 -8.54 -6.02 -5.27
N LYS A 185 -9.09 -7.23 -5.36
CA LYS A 185 -8.72 -8.35 -4.50
C LYS A 185 -8.10 -9.46 -5.33
N ASN A 186 -6.98 -9.95 -4.87
CA ASN A 186 -6.32 -11.12 -5.44
C ASN A 186 -6.21 -12.22 -4.38
N ALA A 187 -6.64 -13.42 -4.73
CA ALA A 187 -6.47 -14.62 -3.92
C ALA A 187 -5.34 -15.48 -4.50
N SER A 188 -4.39 -15.87 -3.68
CA SER A 188 -3.24 -16.66 -4.09
C SER A 188 -3.08 -17.89 -3.23
N LEU A 189 -2.75 -19.02 -3.86
CA LEU A 189 -2.31 -20.26 -3.23
C LEU A 189 -0.88 -20.52 -3.67
N ASN A 190 0.03 -20.58 -2.70
CA ASN A 190 1.44 -20.86 -2.92
C ASN A 190 1.79 -22.22 -2.33
N LEU A 191 2.39 -23.07 -3.14
CA LEU A 191 2.95 -24.35 -2.72
C LEU A 191 4.46 -24.33 -2.94
N GLY A 192 5.24 -24.79 -1.99
CA GLY A 192 6.70 -24.77 -2.09
C GLY A 192 7.33 -26.03 -1.51
N LEU A 193 8.43 -26.44 -2.13
CA LEU A 193 9.31 -27.52 -1.68
C LEU A 193 10.74 -26.99 -1.64
N ASP A 194 11.35 -27.03 -0.47
CA ASP A 194 12.78 -26.74 -0.31
C ASP A 194 13.52 -28.07 -0.02
N LEU A 195 14.40 -28.43 -0.91
CA LEU A 195 15.25 -29.62 -0.78
C LEU A 195 16.72 -29.20 -0.87
N SER A 196 17.52 -29.70 0.09
CA SER A 196 18.97 -29.60 0.05
C SER A 196 19.57 -30.97 0.38
N VAL A 197 20.39 -31.45 -0.52
CA VAL A 197 21.12 -32.74 -0.39
C VAL A 197 22.63 -32.48 -0.43
N LEU A 198 23.42 -33.45 0.02
CA LEU A 198 24.89 -33.43 -0.05
C LEU A 198 25.36 -33.54 -1.50
#